data_ac390b9c7e4f729bead8e4fc00fe9695
#
_entry.id   ac390b9c7e4f729bead8e4fc00fe9695
#
_cell.length_a   1.000
_cell.length_b   1.000
_cell.length_c   1.000
_cell.angle_alpha   90.00
_cell.angle_beta   90.00
_cell.angle_gamma   90.00
#
_symmetry.space_group_name_H-M   'P 1'
#
loop_
_entity.id
_entity.type
_entity.pdbx_description
1 polymer ?
#
loop_
_entity_poly.entity_id
_entity_poly.type
_entity_poly.pdbx_seq_one_letter_code
_entity_poly.pdbx_strand_id
1 'polypeptide(L)'
;MKLLTINVHAWIEENQDKKMEILAKVIAENDYDVVAMQEVNQSMNSPVLFRAIRQDNYGWVLLEKISKYTDRTYYYHWSNSHIGYGKYDEGLAIITKHKLLDVDEFYCTRAQSVNTITSRRINSATIEYKGQIMEFYTCHMNLPTNQEEKMADNIQTILKRSQTDNLKILMGDFNTDAINSPEDYKMILSQGLYDTYTMAKEKDSGITVGGNIDGWSKNKEEKRIDYILSNKEIKVKSSKVIFNGENHPVVSDHYGLEVILDM
;
A
#
# COMPACT_ATOMS: atom_id res chain seq x y z
N MET A 1 13.38 -9.00 -7.07
CA MET A 1 12.01 -8.46 -7.22
C MET A 1 11.97 -7.08 -6.59
N LYS A 2 11.35 -6.09 -7.24
CA LYS A 2 11.30 -4.70 -6.75
C LYS A 2 9.86 -4.31 -6.39
N LEU A 3 9.63 -3.92 -5.15
CA LEU A 3 8.32 -3.63 -4.59
C LEU A 3 8.24 -2.16 -4.17
N LEU A 4 7.06 -1.57 -4.28
CA LEU A 4 6.74 -0.24 -3.77
C LEU A 4 5.42 -0.28 -3.03
N THR A 5 5.34 0.32 -1.85
CA THR A 5 4.06 0.69 -1.24
C THR A 5 4.02 2.18 -0.96
N ILE A 6 2.85 2.79 -1.12
CA ILE A 6 2.64 4.22 -0.85
C ILE A 6 1.15 4.48 -0.57
N ASN A 7 0.87 5.16 0.53
CA ASN A 7 -0.41 5.83 0.73
C ASN A 7 -0.40 7.11 -0.13
N VAL A 8 -1.34 7.22 -1.08
CA VAL A 8 -1.31 8.31 -2.09
C VAL A 8 -2.19 9.51 -1.74
N HIS A 9 -2.96 9.43 -0.64
CA HIS A 9 -3.85 10.50 -0.14
C HIS A 9 -4.62 11.17 -1.29
N ALA A 10 -5.22 10.34 -2.16
CA ALA A 10 -5.73 10.72 -3.47
C ALA A 10 -6.82 11.78 -3.41
N TRP A 11 -6.70 12.78 -4.29
CA TRP A 11 -7.55 13.94 -4.48
C TRP A 11 -7.63 14.90 -3.27
N ILE A 12 -6.74 14.72 -2.28
CA ILE A 12 -6.63 15.57 -1.09
C ILE A 12 -5.36 16.42 -1.15
N GLU A 13 -4.34 15.94 -1.85
CA GLU A 13 -3.05 16.60 -1.99
C GLU A 13 -3.12 17.89 -2.82
N GLU A 14 -2.38 18.92 -2.41
CA GLU A 14 -2.15 20.08 -3.25
C GLU A 14 -1.33 19.69 -4.49
N ASN A 15 -1.63 20.32 -5.64
CA ASN A 15 -0.96 20.03 -6.92
C ASN A 15 -0.97 18.55 -7.32
N GLN A 16 -2.06 17.85 -7.02
CA GLN A 16 -2.23 16.40 -7.18
C GLN A 16 -1.80 15.90 -8.57
N ASP A 17 -2.14 16.61 -9.65
CA ASP A 17 -1.79 16.20 -11.01
C ASP A 17 -0.27 16.17 -11.24
N LYS A 18 0.46 17.15 -10.72
CA LYS A 18 1.93 17.20 -10.78
C LYS A 18 2.57 16.11 -9.92
N LYS A 19 2.04 15.87 -8.71
CA LYS A 19 2.49 14.80 -7.81
C LYS A 19 2.29 13.43 -8.45
N MET A 20 1.13 13.22 -9.07
CA MET A 20 0.82 11.98 -9.81
C MET A 20 1.75 11.78 -11.02
N GLU A 21 2.10 12.85 -11.75
CA GLU A 21 3.03 12.77 -12.87
C GLU A 21 4.44 12.33 -12.41
N ILE A 22 4.91 12.84 -11.26
CA ILE A 22 6.18 12.42 -10.65
C ILE A 22 6.11 10.93 -10.29
N LEU A 23 5.04 10.51 -9.60
CA LEU A 23 4.84 9.12 -9.20
C LEU A 23 4.82 8.19 -10.42
N ALA A 24 4.07 8.56 -11.47
CA ALA A 24 3.96 7.78 -12.71
C ALA A 24 5.33 7.58 -13.38
N LYS A 25 6.10 8.66 -13.51
CA LYS A 25 7.45 8.63 -14.10
C LYS A 25 8.38 7.72 -13.30
N VAL A 26 8.40 7.86 -11.98
CA VAL A 26 9.24 7.03 -11.10
C VAL A 26 8.85 5.55 -11.16
N ILE A 27 7.54 5.24 -11.20
CA ILE A 27 7.08 3.85 -11.36
C ILE A 27 7.58 3.26 -12.68
N ALA A 28 7.44 3.99 -13.78
CA ALA A 28 7.88 3.55 -15.10
C ALA A 28 9.40 3.35 -15.19
N GLU A 29 10.19 4.33 -14.70
CA GLU A 29 11.66 4.30 -14.77
C GLU A 29 12.28 3.22 -13.88
N ASN A 30 11.66 2.94 -12.74
CA ASN A 30 12.15 1.94 -11.78
C ASN A 30 11.67 0.52 -12.08
N ASP A 31 10.73 0.34 -13.01
CA ASP A 31 10.22 -0.95 -13.45
C ASP A 31 9.79 -1.87 -12.28
N TYR A 32 8.98 -1.34 -11.37
CA TYR A 32 8.51 -2.11 -10.22
C TYR A 32 7.75 -3.37 -10.61
N ASP A 33 7.98 -4.45 -9.86
CA ASP A 33 7.25 -5.70 -10.04
C ASP A 33 5.82 -5.61 -9.49
N VAL A 34 5.68 -5.00 -8.31
CA VAL A 34 4.38 -4.76 -7.65
C VAL A 34 4.40 -3.39 -6.97
N VAL A 35 3.34 -2.62 -7.17
CA VAL A 35 3.05 -1.37 -6.46
C VAL A 35 1.73 -1.53 -5.72
N ALA A 36 1.75 -1.42 -4.39
CA ALA A 36 0.58 -1.42 -3.53
C ALA A 36 0.27 0.01 -3.06
N MET A 37 -0.97 0.44 -3.26
CA MET A 37 -1.37 1.82 -2.95
C MET A 37 -2.57 1.84 -2.01
N GLN A 38 -2.56 2.77 -1.05
CA GLN A 38 -3.62 3.05 -0.11
C GLN A 38 -4.24 4.42 -0.40
N GLU A 39 -5.46 4.64 0.05
CA GLU A 39 -6.26 5.84 -0.21
C GLU A 39 -6.39 6.17 -1.71
N VAL A 40 -6.59 5.14 -2.50
CA VAL A 40 -6.83 5.26 -3.95
C VAL A 40 -8.29 5.62 -4.18
N ASN A 41 -8.58 6.91 -4.14
CA ASN A 41 -9.93 7.46 -4.14
C ASN A 41 -10.48 7.64 -5.55
N GLN A 42 -11.81 7.62 -5.64
CA GLN A 42 -12.61 8.10 -6.77
C GLN A 42 -13.84 8.84 -6.25
N SER A 43 -14.29 9.87 -6.94
CA SER A 43 -15.49 10.61 -6.54
C SER A 43 -16.75 9.76 -6.74
N MET A 44 -17.62 9.67 -5.73
CA MET A 44 -18.91 8.98 -5.83
C MET A 44 -19.81 9.53 -6.95
N ASN A 45 -19.61 10.76 -7.38
CA ASN A 45 -20.37 11.44 -8.44
C ASN A 45 -19.71 11.33 -9.82
N SER A 46 -18.50 10.81 -9.93
CA SER A 46 -17.83 10.64 -11.22
C SER A 46 -18.49 9.51 -12.03
N PRO A 47 -18.60 9.64 -13.37
CA PRO A 47 -19.18 8.60 -14.21
C PRO A 47 -18.42 7.28 -14.08
N VAL A 48 -19.16 6.17 -14.09
CA VAL A 48 -18.57 4.82 -14.13
C VAL A 48 -17.90 4.59 -15.48
N LEU A 49 -16.66 4.16 -15.47
CA LEU A 49 -15.92 3.81 -16.68
C LEU A 49 -16.12 2.32 -17.03
N PHE A 50 -15.85 1.43 -16.08
CA PHE A 50 -16.15 -0.01 -16.19
C PHE A 50 -16.19 -0.66 -14.82
N ARG A 51 -17.03 -1.67 -14.62
CA ARG A 51 -17.24 -2.35 -13.33
C ARG A 51 -17.45 -1.33 -12.19
N ALA A 52 -16.59 -1.31 -11.17
CA ALA A 52 -16.63 -0.36 -10.06
C ALA A 52 -15.68 0.84 -10.25
N ILE A 53 -14.91 0.88 -11.32
CA ILE A 53 -13.95 1.95 -11.62
C ILE A 53 -14.67 3.14 -12.26
N ARG A 54 -14.44 4.33 -11.70
CA ARG A 54 -14.94 5.60 -12.22
C ARG A 54 -13.85 6.34 -13.00
N GLN A 55 -14.25 7.34 -13.81
CA GLN A 55 -13.33 8.06 -14.69
C GLN A 55 -12.20 8.77 -13.94
N ASP A 56 -12.45 9.21 -12.71
CA ASP A 56 -11.47 9.87 -11.83
C ASP A 56 -10.84 8.91 -10.81
N ASN A 57 -10.94 7.58 -11.00
CA ASN A 57 -10.23 6.65 -10.14
C ASN A 57 -8.73 6.92 -10.19
N TYR A 58 -8.14 7.30 -9.05
CA TYR A 58 -6.74 7.74 -9.00
C TYR A 58 -5.77 6.73 -9.61
N GLY A 59 -5.92 5.45 -9.28
CA GLY A 59 -5.03 4.40 -9.79
C GLY A 59 -5.18 4.19 -11.29
N TRP A 60 -6.40 4.34 -11.83
CA TRP A 60 -6.63 4.28 -13.28
C TRP A 60 -5.98 5.46 -14.01
N VAL A 61 -6.19 6.68 -13.51
CA VAL A 61 -5.56 7.90 -14.06
C VAL A 61 -4.02 7.80 -13.97
N LEU A 62 -3.51 7.24 -12.88
CA LEU A 62 -2.08 6.99 -12.72
C LEU A 62 -1.54 6.02 -13.78
N LEU A 63 -2.26 4.95 -14.11
CA LEU A 63 -1.89 4.03 -15.18
C LEU A 63 -1.82 4.71 -16.55
N GLU A 64 -2.79 5.58 -16.86
CA GLU A 64 -2.78 6.38 -18.10
C GLU A 64 -1.54 7.31 -18.16
N LYS A 65 -1.10 7.83 -17.01
CA LYS A 65 0.15 8.61 -16.95
C LYS A 65 1.40 7.74 -17.08
N ILE A 66 1.44 6.57 -16.44
CA ILE A 66 2.56 5.61 -16.55
C ILE A 66 2.78 5.21 -18.01
N SER A 67 1.72 4.99 -18.79
CA SER A 67 1.81 4.59 -20.20
C SER A 67 2.48 5.62 -21.10
N LYS A 68 2.65 6.87 -20.65
CA LYS A 68 3.41 7.90 -21.39
C LYS A 68 4.94 7.71 -21.27
N TYR A 69 5.40 6.95 -20.29
CA TYR A 69 6.81 6.78 -19.98
C TYR A 69 7.35 5.38 -20.29
N THR A 70 6.48 4.42 -20.59
CA THR A 70 6.87 3.04 -20.88
C THR A 70 5.82 2.33 -21.73
N ASP A 71 6.27 1.46 -22.64
CA ASP A 71 5.40 0.56 -23.41
C ASP A 71 5.03 -0.71 -22.65
N ARG A 72 5.46 -0.82 -21.38
CA ARG A 72 5.16 -1.98 -20.55
C ARG A 72 3.68 -2.02 -20.19
N THR A 73 3.06 -3.17 -20.37
CA THR A 73 1.70 -3.43 -19.90
C THR A 73 1.71 -3.64 -18.40
N TYR A 74 0.83 -2.92 -17.69
CA TYR A 74 0.55 -3.13 -16.29
C TYR A 74 -0.86 -3.68 -16.10
N TYR A 75 -1.01 -4.58 -15.14
CA TYR A 75 -2.29 -5.09 -14.64
C TYR A 75 -2.69 -4.31 -13.41
N TYR A 76 -4.00 -4.12 -13.23
CA TYR A 76 -4.56 -3.29 -12.18
C TYR A 76 -5.73 -3.98 -11.49
N HIS A 77 -5.74 -3.94 -10.17
CA HIS A 77 -6.87 -4.33 -9.35
C HIS A 77 -7.12 -3.30 -8.26
N TRP A 78 -8.37 -2.86 -8.12
CA TRP A 78 -8.81 -1.87 -7.13
C TRP A 78 -10.07 -2.35 -6.44
N SER A 79 -10.19 -2.06 -5.14
CA SER A 79 -11.41 -2.30 -4.37
C SER A 79 -11.74 -1.14 -3.45
N ASN A 80 -13.04 -0.83 -3.31
CA ASN A 80 -13.54 0.17 -2.38
C ASN A 80 -13.52 -0.40 -0.95
N SER A 81 -12.93 0.32 0.00
CA SER A 81 -12.89 -0.03 1.41
C SER A 81 -14.05 0.59 2.18
N HIS A 82 -14.20 1.89 2.11
CA HIS A 82 -15.26 2.67 2.74
C HIS A 82 -15.44 4.03 2.05
N ILE A 83 -16.42 4.82 2.52
CA ILE A 83 -16.62 6.18 2.06
C ILE A 83 -15.70 7.11 2.86
N GLY A 84 -14.72 7.71 2.16
CA GLY A 84 -13.83 8.72 2.69
C GLY A 84 -14.37 10.14 2.48
N TYR A 85 -14.20 11.01 3.49
CA TYR A 85 -14.56 12.43 3.45
C TYR A 85 -16.02 12.71 3.03
N GLY A 86 -16.90 11.73 3.11
CA GLY A 86 -18.32 11.83 2.69
C GLY A 86 -18.54 12.02 1.19
N LYS A 87 -17.53 11.88 0.35
CA LYS A 87 -17.61 12.14 -1.10
C LYS A 87 -16.82 11.17 -1.98
N TYR A 88 -15.90 10.39 -1.42
CA TYR A 88 -15.07 9.46 -2.16
C TYR A 88 -15.39 8.01 -1.83
N ASP A 89 -15.41 7.15 -2.84
CA ASP A 89 -15.13 5.74 -2.64
C ASP A 89 -13.63 5.62 -2.37
N GLU A 90 -13.25 5.45 -1.11
CA GLU A 90 -11.86 5.29 -0.71
C GLU A 90 -11.46 3.82 -0.80
N GLY A 91 -10.37 3.56 -1.49
CA GLY A 91 -9.99 2.19 -1.80
C GLY A 91 -8.50 1.90 -1.76
N LEU A 92 -8.20 0.67 -2.11
CA LEU A 92 -6.87 0.11 -2.20
C LEU A 92 -6.61 -0.37 -3.62
N ALA A 93 -5.35 -0.28 -4.08
CA ALA A 93 -5.00 -0.75 -5.40
C ALA A 93 -3.68 -1.51 -5.44
N ILE A 94 -3.60 -2.45 -6.37
CA ILE A 94 -2.36 -3.11 -6.79
C ILE A 94 -2.16 -2.84 -8.28
N ILE A 95 -0.95 -2.38 -8.62
CA ILE A 95 -0.43 -2.33 -9.98
C ILE A 95 0.73 -3.31 -10.08
N THR A 96 0.76 -4.12 -11.12
CA THR A 96 1.86 -5.06 -11.37
C THR A 96 2.12 -5.24 -12.85
N LYS A 97 3.39 -5.42 -13.23
CA LYS A 97 3.78 -5.78 -14.61
C LYS A 97 3.63 -7.28 -14.90
N HIS A 98 3.35 -8.09 -13.87
CA HIS A 98 3.14 -9.53 -14.00
C HIS A 98 1.66 -9.84 -14.22
N LYS A 99 1.37 -10.88 -15.01
CA LYS A 99 0.00 -11.34 -15.22
C LYS A 99 -0.63 -11.73 -13.88
N LEU A 100 -1.81 -11.19 -13.62
CA LEU A 100 -2.62 -11.59 -12.47
C LEU A 100 -3.15 -13.01 -12.70
N LEU A 101 -2.77 -13.94 -11.83
CA LEU A 101 -3.29 -15.31 -11.83
C LEU A 101 -4.62 -15.38 -11.10
N ASP A 102 -4.74 -14.61 -10.00
CA ASP A 102 -5.95 -14.48 -9.21
C ASP A 102 -5.98 -13.12 -8.52
N VAL A 103 -7.18 -12.65 -8.17
CA VAL A 103 -7.41 -11.44 -7.37
C VAL A 103 -8.54 -11.69 -6.38
N ASP A 104 -8.42 -11.12 -5.20
CA ASP A 104 -9.46 -11.22 -4.17
C ASP A 104 -9.60 -9.89 -3.43
N GLU A 105 -10.81 -9.65 -2.90
CA GLU A 105 -11.12 -8.49 -2.07
C GLU A 105 -12.03 -8.92 -0.92
N PHE A 106 -11.64 -8.61 0.31
CA PHE A 106 -12.37 -9.03 1.49
C PHE A 106 -12.16 -8.08 2.66
N TYR A 107 -13.10 -8.01 3.57
CA TYR A 107 -12.92 -7.29 4.83
C TYR A 107 -12.09 -8.11 5.81
N CYS A 108 -11.02 -7.53 6.35
CA CYS A 108 -10.26 -8.13 7.45
C CYS A 108 -10.83 -7.76 8.82
N THR A 109 -11.73 -6.79 8.88
CA THR A 109 -12.40 -6.27 10.08
C THR A 109 -13.76 -6.94 10.32
N ARG A 110 -14.30 -6.80 11.54
CA ARG A 110 -15.67 -7.21 11.87
C ARG A 110 -16.69 -6.31 11.17
N ALA A 111 -16.43 -5.00 11.14
CA ALA A 111 -17.19 -4.06 10.32
C ALA A 111 -16.98 -4.38 8.84
N GLN A 112 -18.06 -4.52 8.07
CA GLN A 112 -18.05 -4.93 6.66
C GLN A 112 -18.99 -4.04 5.83
N SER A 113 -18.93 -2.73 6.05
CA SER A 113 -19.78 -1.78 5.37
C SER A 113 -18.97 -0.61 4.85
N VAL A 114 -19.20 -0.23 3.61
CA VAL A 114 -18.58 0.97 3.02
C VAL A 114 -18.98 2.26 3.75
N ASN A 115 -20.06 2.24 4.53
CA ASN A 115 -20.50 3.39 5.32
C ASN A 115 -19.82 3.47 6.70
N THR A 116 -18.91 2.55 7.02
CA THR A 116 -18.24 2.49 8.31
C THR A 116 -16.74 2.71 8.11
N ILE A 117 -16.22 3.80 8.63
CA ILE A 117 -14.82 4.21 8.44
C ILE A 117 -13.80 3.20 9.02
N THR A 118 -14.20 2.42 10.02
CA THR A 118 -13.35 1.38 10.60
C THR A 118 -13.40 0.05 9.82
N SER A 119 -14.23 -0.05 8.79
CA SER A 119 -14.18 -1.18 7.85
C SER A 119 -12.90 -1.12 7.04
N ARG A 120 -12.08 -2.17 7.14
CA ARG A 120 -10.84 -2.28 6.38
C ARG A 120 -10.94 -3.44 5.40
N ARG A 121 -10.94 -3.11 4.13
CA ARG A 121 -10.90 -4.09 3.06
C ARG A 121 -9.45 -4.33 2.66
N ILE A 122 -9.14 -5.56 2.33
CA ILE A 122 -7.86 -5.96 1.76
C ILE A 122 -8.11 -6.20 0.28
N ASN A 123 -7.18 -5.73 -0.53
CA ASN A 123 -7.12 -6.01 -1.95
C ASN A 123 -5.90 -6.89 -2.20
N SER A 124 -6.07 -8.03 -2.85
CA SER A 124 -4.97 -8.98 -3.07
C SER A 124 -4.81 -9.39 -4.52
N ALA A 125 -3.59 -9.76 -4.87
CA ALA A 125 -3.22 -10.25 -6.18
C ALA A 125 -2.24 -11.40 -6.07
N THR A 126 -2.48 -12.47 -6.83
CA THR A 126 -1.57 -13.60 -6.96
C THR A 126 -0.85 -13.51 -8.31
N ILE A 127 0.46 -13.60 -8.29
CA ILE A 127 1.29 -13.60 -9.49
C ILE A 127 2.29 -14.77 -9.47
N GLU A 128 2.87 -15.09 -10.62
CA GLU A 128 4.04 -15.93 -10.73
C GLU A 128 5.30 -15.07 -10.97
N TYR A 129 6.32 -15.31 -10.17
CA TYR A 129 7.64 -14.70 -10.35
C TYR A 129 8.72 -15.76 -10.37
N LYS A 130 9.43 -15.93 -11.50
CA LYS A 130 10.49 -16.93 -11.69
C LYS A 130 10.08 -18.36 -11.27
N GLY A 131 8.84 -18.76 -11.60
CA GLY A 131 8.31 -20.08 -11.27
C GLY A 131 7.76 -20.23 -9.84
N GLN A 132 7.77 -19.17 -9.03
CA GLN A 132 7.21 -19.15 -7.68
C GLN A 132 5.89 -18.39 -7.68
N ILE A 133 4.83 -19.00 -7.13
CA ILE A 133 3.56 -18.32 -6.89
C ILE A 133 3.67 -17.49 -5.61
N MET A 134 3.28 -16.23 -5.70
CA MET A 134 3.33 -15.26 -4.60
C MET A 134 2.00 -14.51 -4.50
N GLU A 135 1.61 -14.19 -3.27
CA GLU A 135 0.39 -13.47 -2.96
C GLU A 135 0.74 -12.11 -2.33
N PHE A 136 0.19 -11.06 -2.90
CA PHE A 136 0.40 -9.68 -2.43
C PHE A 136 -0.91 -9.14 -1.88
N TYR A 137 -0.85 -8.53 -0.71
CA TYR A 137 -1.99 -7.96 -0.01
C TYR A 137 -1.72 -6.49 0.26
N THR A 138 -2.52 -5.59 -0.31
CA THR A 138 -2.43 -4.18 0.06
C THR A 138 -3.30 -3.90 1.27
N CYS A 139 -2.71 -3.23 2.26
CA CYS A 139 -3.27 -3.02 3.58
C CYS A 139 -3.37 -1.52 3.89
N HIS A 140 -4.49 -1.09 4.46
CA HIS A 140 -4.63 0.16 5.18
C HIS A 140 -5.38 -0.14 6.48
N MET A 141 -4.64 -0.28 7.58
CA MET A 141 -5.17 -0.81 8.83
C MET A 141 -5.75 0.30 9.71
N ASN A 142 -6.53 -0.08 10.72
CA ASN A 142 -7.02 0.85 11.72
C ASN A 142 -5.89 1.25 12.69
N LEU A 143 -6.07 2.38 13.38
CA LEU A 143 -5.17 2.79 14.46
C LEU A 143 -5.13 1.72 15.56
N PRO A 144 -3.97 1.47 16.20
CA PRO A 144 -3.84 0.49 17.29
C PRO A 144 -4.77 0.74 18.48
N THR A 145 -5.18 1.99 18.66
CA THR A 145 -6.12 2.41 19.71
C THR A 145 -7.55 1.95 19.49
N ASN A 146 -7.88 1.41 18.30
CA ASN A 146 -9.21 0.89 18.03
C ASN A 146 -9.43 -0.45 18.76
N GLN A 147 -10.26 -0.43 19.81
CA GLN A 147 -10.52 -1.59 20.65
C GLN A 147 -11.54 -2.58 20.04
N GLU A 148 -12.37 -2.13 19.11
CA GLU A 148 -13.39 -2.97 18.45
C GLU A 148 -12.79 -3.77 17.30
N GLU A 149 -11.80 -3.23 16.62
CA GLU A 149 -11.12 -3.81 15.45
C GLU A 149 -9.63 -4.08 15.77
N LYS A 150 -9.39 -5.18 16.47
CA LYS A 150 -8.04 -5.52 16.93
C LYS A 150 -7.12 -5.86 15.76
N MET A 151 -5.99 -5.20 15.68
CA MET A 151 -4.96 -5.38 14.65
C MET A 151 -4.54 -6.85 14.50
N ALA A 152 -4.32 -7.56 15.60
CA ALA A 152 -3.93 -8.97 15.58
C ALA A 152 -4.96 -9.86 14.90
N ASP A 153 -6.26 -9.67 15.20
CA ASP A 153 -7.37 -10.43 14.61
C ASP A 153 -7.46 -10.15 13.10
N ASN A 154 -7.26 -8.88 12.71
CA ASN A 154 -7.31 -8.46 11.31
C ASN A 154 -6.15 -9.07 10.52
N ILE A 155 -4.92 -9.07 11.06
CA ILE A 155 -3.76 -9.71 10.43
C ILE A 155 -3.99 -11.22 10.29
N GLN A 156 -4.51 -11.89 11.32
CA GLN A 156 -4.82 -13.31 11.25
C GLN A 156 -5.90 -13.62 10.21
N THR A 157 -6.88 -12.72 10.02
CA THR A 157 -7.89 -12.86 8.95
C THR A 157 -7.22 -12.81 7.57
N ILE A 158 -6.27 -11.90 7.36
CA ILE A 158 -5.50 -11.81 6.10
C ILE A 158 -4.70 -13.09 5.87
N LEU A 159 -3.91 -13.51 6.86
CA LEU A 159 -3.01 -14.67 6.72
C LEU A 159 -3.75 -15.99 6.48
N LYS A 160 -4.97 -16.12 7.03
CA LYS A 160 -5.82 -17.30 6.86
C LYS A 160 -6.73 -17.26 5.62
N ARG A 161 -6.78 -16.12 4.91
CA ARG A 161 -7.66 -15.96 3.74
C ARG A 161 -7.36 -16.97 2.65
N SER A 162 -6.09 -17.14 2.32
CA SER A 162 -5.60 -18.17 1.43
C SER A 162 -5.05 -19.33 2.27
N GLN A 163 -5.48 -20.55 1.96
CA GLN A 163 -5.00 -21.78 2.62
C GLN A 163 -3.76 -22.37 1.92
N THR A 164 -3.08 -21.57 1.11
CA THR A 164 -1.86 -21.97 0.41
C THR A 164 -0.63 -21.79 1.30
N ASP A 165 0.44 -22.52 0.99
CA ASP A 165 1.76 -22.29 1.59
C ASP A 165 2.62 -21.30 0.79
N ASN A 166 2.01 -20.49 -0.04
CA ASN A 166 2.68 -19.48 -0.85
C ASN A 166 3.39 -18.43 0.02
N LEU A 167 4.36 -17.76 -0.57
CA LEU A 167 4.92 -16.54 0.02
C LEU A 167 3.86 -15.44 -0.06
N LYS A 168 3.46 -14.92 1.11
CA LYS A 168 2.50 -13.82 1.28
C LYS A 168 3.25 -12.57 1.66
N ILE A 169 3.03 -11.49 0.91
CA ILE A 169 3.63 -10.17 1.16
C ILE A 169 2.49 -9.19 1.48
N LEU A 170 2.48 -8.66 2.69
CA LEU A 170 1.56 -7.62 3.15
C LEU A 170 2.26 -6.28 2.99
N MET A 171 1.65 -5.35 2.26
CA MET A 171 2.24 -4.06 1.91
C MET A 171 1.26 -2.93 2.22
N GLY A 172 1.71 -1.89 2.90
CA GLY A 172 0.86 -0.72 3.09
C GLY A 172 1.03 0.01 4.42
N ASP A 173 0.01 0.84 4.68
CA ASP A 173 -0.13 1.62 5.89
C ASP A 173 -0.79 0.80 7.00
N PHE A 174 -0.01 0.51 8.04
CA PHE A 174 -0.49 -0.22 9.22
C PHE A 174 -0.92 0.72 10.35
N ASN A 175 -0.79 2.04 10.17
CA ASN A 175 -1.13 3.03 11.17
C ASN A 175 -0.49 2.77 12.56
N THR A 176 0.57 1.98 12.62
CA THR A 176 1.26 1.55 13.83
C THR A 176 2.72 1.98 13.75
N ASP A 177 3.16 2.80 14.68
CA ASP A 177 4.49 3.39 14.63
C ASP A 177 5.54 2.49 15.29
N ALA A 178 6.47 1.96 14.48
CA ALA A 178 7.56 1.13 14.98
C ALA A 178 8.55 1.88 15.87
N ILE A 179 8.61 3.20 15.78
CA ILE A 179 9.54 4.04 16.53
C ILE A 179 8.96 4.42 17.87
N ASN A 180 7.75 4.99 17.88
CA ASN A 180 7.12 5.56 19.06
C ASN A 180 6.18 4.58 19.79
N SER A 181 5.76 3.48 19.12
CA SER A 181 4.90 2.43 19.68
C SER A 181 5.47 1.02 19.45
N PRO A 182 6.68 0.73 19.94
CA PRO A 182 7.39 -0.51 19.63
C PRO A 182 6.65 -1.78 20.08
N GLU A 183 5.81 -1.70 21.11
CA GLU A 183 5.03 -2.87 21.57
C GLU A 183 3.92 -3.23 20.60
N ASP A 184 3.22 -2.23 20.03
CA ASP A 184 2.21 -2.45 19.00
C ASP A 184 2.85 -3.02 17.73
N TYR A 185 4.02 -2.51 17.35
CA TYR A 185 4.79 -3.06 16.24
C TYR A 185 5.23 -4.52 16.49
N LYS A 186 5.74 -4.84 17.68
CA LYS A 186 6.07 -6.23 18.05
C LYS A 186 4.86 -7.14 18.01
N MET A 187 3.68 -6.64 18.41
CA MET A 187 2.43 -7.40 18.31
C MET A 187 2.12 -7.77 16.85
N ILE A 188 2.33 -6.85 15.88
CA ILE A 188 2.18 -7.15 14.44
C ILE A 188 3.09 -8.31 14.04
N LEU A 189 4.38 -8.24 14.37
CA LEU A 189 5.34 -9.28 14.01
C LEU A 189 5.05 -10.62 14.70
N SER A 190 4.51 -10.59 15.92
CA SER A 190 4.13 -11.81 16.66
C SER A 190 3.03 -12.62 15.99
N GLN A 191 2.35 -12.05 14.98
CA GLN A 191 1.37 -12.77 14.17
C GLN A 191 2.01 -13.72 13.14
N GLY A 192 3.31 -13.90 13.16
CA GLY A 192 4.07 -14.73 12.20
C GLY A 192 4.55 -13.97 10.98
N LEU A 193 4.79 -12.68 11.15
CA LEU A 193 5.28 -11.78 10.10
C LEU A 193 6.73 -11.37 10.33
N TYR A 194 7.45 -11.20 9.23
CA TYR A 194 8.83 -10.72 9.16
C TYR A 194 8.85 -9.38 8.43
N ASP A 195 9.51 -8.39 9.02
CA ASP A 195 9.65 -7.07 8.41
C ASP A 195 10.84 -7.03 7.45
N THR A 196 10.57 -6.72 6.19
CA THR A 196 11.61 -6.61 5.15
C THR A 196 12.66 -5.54 5.48
N TYR A 197 12.26 -4.48 6.20
CA TYR A 197 13.19 -3.45 6.67
C TYR A 197 14.22 -4.03 7.64
N THR A 198 13.80 -4.85 8.60
CA THR A 198 14.73 -5.45 9.56
C THR A 198 15.67 -6.46 8.93
N MET A 199 15.19 -7.17 7.88
CA MET A 199 15.96 -8.18 7.13
C MET A 199 16.88 -7.57 6.07
N ALA A 200 16.69 -6.29 5.69
CA ALA A 200 17.43 -5.66 4.61
C ALA A 200 18.92 -5.50 4.93
N LYS A 201 19.77 -5.85 3.94
CA LYS A 201 21.22 -5.63 4.01
C LYS A 201 21.57 -4.15 3.97
N GLU A 202 20.86 -3.41 3.09
CA GLU A 202 20.98 -1.96 2.94
C GLU A 202 19.67 -1.30 3.31
N LYS A 203 19.70 -0.30 4.16
CA LYS A 203 18.51 0.44 4.59
C LYS A 203 18.84 1.86 5.00
N ASP A 204 17.86 2.74 4.88
CA ASP A 204 17.90 4.12 5.39
C ASP A 204 17.20 4.22 6.76
N SER A 205 16.67 5.42 7.10
CA SER A 205 15.94 5.63 8.35
C SER A 205 14.65 4.83 8.46
N GLY A 206 14.02 4.48 7.33
CA GLY A 206 12.72 3.82 7.27
C GLY A 206 11.54 4.71 7.62
N ILE A 207 11.75 6.01 7.82
CA ILE A 207 10.70 6.97 8.19
C ILE A 207 9.77 7.17 7.00
N THR A 208 8.51 6.81 7.14
CA THR A 208 7.50 6.92 6.08
C THR A 208 6.57 8.11 6.24
N VAL A 209 6.55 8.75 7.41
CA VAL A 209 5.86 10.02 7.65
C VAL A 209 6.85 10.99 8.27
N GLY A 210 7.17 12.07 7.55
CA GLY A 210 7.98 13.17 8.05
C GLY A 210 7.13 14.16 8.84
N GLY A 211 7.73 14.86 9.79
CA GLY A 211 7.06 15.98 10.46
C GLY A 211 6.80 17.14 9.49
N ASN A 212 5.67 17.84 9.64
CA ASN A 212 5.27 19.03 8.87
C ASN A 212 5.02 18.82 7.36
N ILE A 213 4.65 17.63 6.92
CA ILE A 213 4.11 17.40 5.57
C ILE A 213 2.58 17.55 5.58
N ASP A 214 2.00 17.77 4.40
CA ASP A 214 0.54 17.89 4.21
C ASP A 214 -0.17 16.74 4.95
N GLY A 215 -1.39 16.94 5.46
CA GLY A 215 -2.07 15.94 6.28
C GLY A 215 -1.53 15.80 7.71
N TRP A 216 -0.22 15.89 7.89
CA TRP A 216 0.50 15.78 9.17
C TRP A 216 1.09 17.11 9.64
N SER A 217 0.60 18.25 9.17
CA SER A 217 1.14 19.60 9.45
C SER A 217 1.29 19.95 10.94
N LYS A 218 0.53 19.29 11.82
CA LYS A 218 0.60 19.44 13.29
C LYS A 218 1.51 18.40 13.94
N ASN A 219 1.95 17.39 13.21
CA ASN A 219 2.82 16.34 13.73
C ASN A 219 4.28 16.79 13.58
N LYS A 220 5.01 16.79 14.69
CA LYS A 220 6.43 17.12 14.72
C LYS A 220 7.33 15.88 14.80
N GLU A 221 6.72 14.70 14.92
CA GLU A 221 7.43 13.44 15.12
C GLU A 221 7.52 12.69 13.80
N GLU A 222 8.69 12.17 13.51
CA GLU A 222 8.91 11.23 12.43
C GLU A 222 8.36 9.86 12.81
N LYS A 223 7.69 9.17 11.84
CA LYS A 223 7.04 7.89 12.07
C LYS A 223 7.40 6.88 11.00
N ARG A 224 7.43 5.61 11.40
CA ARG A 224 7.48 4.48 10.49
C ARG A 224 6.22 3.66 10.68
N ILE A 225 5.24 3.86 9.80
CA ILE A 225 3.91 3.25 9.85
C ILE A 225 3.54 2.46 8.59
N ASP A 226 4.31 2.64 7.51
CA ASP A 226 4.16 1.87 6.29
C ASP A 226 5.17 0.73 6.27
N TYR A 227 4.73 -0.46 5.90
CA TYR A 227 5.53 -1.68 5.95
C TYR A 227 5.38 -2.53 4.69
N ILE A 228 6.41 -3.33 4.42
CA ILE A 228 6.35 -4.50 3.56
C ILE A 228 6.76 -5.69 4.42
N LEU A 229 5.78 -6.54 4.75
CA LEU A 229 5.93 -7.67 5.65
C LEU A 229 5.75 -8.99 4.89
N SER A 230 6.44 -10.03 5.29
CA SER A 230 6.31 -11.37 4.71
C SER A 230 5.91 -12.42 5.76
N ASN A 231 5.18 -13.47 5.34
CA ASN A 231 4.84 -14.60 6.20
C ASN A 231 5.98 -15.62 6.37
N LYS A 232 7.08 -15.42 5.67
CA LYS A 232 8.28 -16.26 5.73
C LYS A 232 9.53 -15.38 5.76
N GLU A 233 10.59 -15.88 6.38
CA GLU A 233 11.90 -15.22 6.28
C GLU A 233 12.39 -15.26 4.82
N ILE A 234 12.80 -14.12 4.29
CA ILE A 234 13.27 -13.96 2.91
C ILE A 234 14.52 -13.10 2.84
N LYS A 235 15.28 -13.24 1.76
CA LYS A 235 16.46 -12.39 1.55
C LYS A 235 16.05 -11.04 1.00
N VAL A 236 16.41 -9.97 1.70
CA VAL A 236 16.14 -8.59 1.31
C VAL A 236 17.46 -7.89 1.01
N LYS A 237 17.60 -7.40 -0.22
CA LYS A 237 18.78 -6.63 -0.64
C LYS A 237 18.74 -5.24 -0.02
N SER A 238 17.64 -4.51 -0.21
CA SER A 238 17.49 -3.16 0.32
C SER A 238 16.04 -2.83 0.69
N SER A 239 15.89 -1.94 1.67
CA SER A 239 14.65 -1.30 2.05
C SER A 239 14.90 0.20 2.24
N LYS A 240 14.28 1.04 1.40
CA LYS A 240 14.55 2.48 1.35
C LYS A 240 13.26 3.27 1.19
N VAL A 241 13.21 4.40 1.84
CA VAL A 241 12.14 5.38 1.69
C VAL A 241 12.39 6.21 0.44
N ILE A 242 11.34 6.44 -0.36
CA ILE A 242 11.39 7.29 -1.55
C ILE A 242 10.29 8.35 -1.49
N PHE A 243 10.41 9.38 -2.31
CA PHE A 243 9.53 10.57 -2.30
C PHE A 243 9.60 11.37 -0.99
N ASN A 244 10.76 11.37 -0.34
CA ASN A 244 11.01 12.06 0.92
C ASN A 244 11.62 13.47 0.75
N GLY A 245 11.70 13.97 -0.49
CA GLY A 245 12.31 15.26 -0.82
C GLY A 245 13.82 15.20 -1.06
N GLU A 246 14.50 14.13 -0.67
CA GLU A 246 15.94 13.92 -0.89
C GLU A 246 16.22 13.19 -2.21
N ASN A 247 15.55 12.06 -2.43
CA ASN A 247 15.73 11.24 -3.63
C ASN A 247 14.74 11.60 -4.75
N HIS A 248 13.47 11.83 -4.39
CA HIS A 248 12.41 12.32 -5.28
C HIS A 248 11.56 13.35 -4.54
N PRO A 249 10.89 14.28 -5.27
CA PRO A 249 9.95 15.21 -4.64
C PRO A 249 8.85 14.48 -3.87
N VAL A 250 8.37 15.10 -2.79
CA VAL A 250 7.24 14.60 -2.00
C VAL A 250 5.97 14.58 -2.86
N VAL A 251 5.26 13.45 -2.87
CA VAL A 251 4.06 13.25 -3.69
C VAL A 251 2.79 12.96 -2.88
N SER A 252 2.92 12.73 -1.58
CA SER A 252 1.85 12.44 -0.65
C SER A 252 2.23 12.90 0.75
N ASP A 253 1.31 12.90 1.68
CA ASP A 253 1.57 13.06 3.12
C ASP A 253 2.24 11.83 3.75
N HIS A 254 2.37 10.74 2.99
CA HIS A 254 3.26 9.61 3.27
C HIS A 254 4.39 9.55 2.24
N TYR A 255 5.56 9.11 2.69
CA TYR A 255 6.64 8.72 1.79
C TYR A 255 6.42 7.29 1.29
N GLY A 256 6.92 6.98 0.09
CA GLY A 256 6.90 5.61 -0.43
C GLY A 256 7.96 4.73 0.24
N LEU A 257 7.67 3.44 0.38
CA LEU A 257 8.63 2.45 0.83
C LEU A 257 8.97 1.50 -0.32
N GLU A 258 10.23 1.54 -0.75
CA GLU A 258 10.80 0.66 -1.79
C GLU A 258 11.56 -0.50 -1.14
N VAL A 259 11.29 -1.72 -1.60
CA VAL A 259 12.03 -2.91 -1.17
C VAL A 259 12.52 -3.71 -2.39
N ILE A 260 13.78 -4.13 -2.33
CA ILE A 260 14.36 -5.04 -3.32
C ILE A 260 14.61 -6.39 -2.65
N LEU A 261 13.86 -7.41 -3.08
CA LEU A 261 14.05 -8.80 -2.66
C LEU A 261 15.14 -9.47 -3.50
N ASP A 262 15.94 -10.31 -2.88
CA ASP A 262 17.00 -11.10 -3.50
C ASP A 262 16.44 -12.49 -3.82
N MET A 263 15.71 -12.59 -4.97
CA MET A 263 14.98 -13.78 -5.41
C MET A 263 15.41 -14.22 -6.81
#